data_5effb56e86911a67c3a4df19080e7762
#
_entry.id   5effb56e86911a67c3a4df19080e7762
#
_cell.length_a   1.000
_cell.length_b   1.000
_cell.length_c   1.000
_cell.angle_alpha   90.00
_cell.angle_beta   90.00
_cell.angle_gamma   90.00
#
_symmetry.space_group_name_H-M   'P 1'
#
loop_
_entity.id
_entity.type
_entity.pdbx_description
1 polymer ?
#
loop_
_entity_poly.entity_id
_entity_poly.type
_entity_poly.pdbx_seq_one_letter_code
_entity_poly.pdbx_strand_id
1 'polypeptide(L)'
;MATTATAEEAFELREREVEENRQRQLESNALYYAKHPEEIDRRLWELDREWDVERVTEAEFGLSALVGISLGLFSRKWALLGALAAGLLAYHALQGRSPVGLAYRRMGFRTMNEIDQERFALKALRGDFGDLGMETETDLVEKVKKALRAAY
;
A
#
# COMPACT_ATOMS: atom_id res chain seq x y z
N MET A 1 -11.92 11.74 -34.77
CA MET A 1 -10.56 11.15 -34.76
C MET A 1 -10.34 10.60 -33.36
N ALA A 2 -10.36 9.31 -33.21
CA ALA A 2 -10.06 8.67 -31.94
C ALA A 2 -8.54 8.65 -31.79
N THR A 3 -8.02 9.43 -30.86
CA THR A 3 -6.61 9.43 -30.47
C THR A 3 -6.30 8.07 -29.84
N THR A 4 -5.52 7.25 -30.52
CA THR A 4 -5.00 6.01 -29.92
C THR A 4 -4.03 6.45 -28.83
N ALA A 5 -4.48 6.38 -27.57
CA ALA A 5 -3.60 6.59 -26.43
C ALA A 5 -2.40 5.64 -26.55
N THR A 6 -1.20 6.17 -26.34
CA THR A 6 0.00 5.34 -26.27
C THR A 6 -0.13 4.37 -25.11
N ALA A 7 0.59 3.25 -25.14
CA ALA A 7 0.57 2.28 -24.03
C ALA A 7 0.92 2.94 -22.68
N GLU A 8 1.73 3.98 -22.70
CA GLU A 8 2.15 4.77 -21.55
C GLU A 8 0.99 5.63 -21.01
N GLU A 9 0.26 6.34 -21.88
CA GLU A 9 -0.92 7.12 -21.49
C GLU A 9 -2.03 6.21 -20.92
N ALA A 10 -2.24 5.04 -21.52
CA ALA A 10 -3.19 4.07 -21.02
C ALA A 10 -2.78 3.49 -19.65
N PHE A 11 -1.48 3.39 -19.38
CA PHE A 11 -0.95 2.96 -18.11
C PHE A 11 -1.16 4.03 -17.04
N GLU A 12 -0.80 5.29 -17.32
CA GLU A 12 -1.00 6.41 -16.41
C GLU A 12 -2.48 6.65 -16.05
N LEU A 13 -3.38 6.54 -17.03
CA LEU A 13 -4.82 6.66 -16.79
C LEU A 13 -5.32 5.58 -15.84
N ARG A 14 -4.84 4.36 -15.98
CA ARG A 14 -5.22 3.25 -15.08
C ARG A 14 -4.64 3.42 -13.68
N GLU A 15 -3.43 3.96 -13.55
CA GLU A 15 -2.87 4.28 -12.22
C GLU A 15 -3.70 5.35 -11.52
N ARG A 16 -4.11 6.39 -12.23
CA ARG A 16 -4.98 7.46 -11.69
C ARG A 16 -6.34 6.92 -11.26
N GLU A 17 -6.99 6.09 -12.08
CA GLU A 17 -8.27 5.47 -11.72
C GLU A 17 -8.17 4.58 -10.46
N VAL A 18 -7.09 3.83 -10.34
CA VAL A 18 -6.83 3.01 -9.15
C VAL A 18 -6.64 3.90 -7.93
N GLU A 19 -5.86 4.97 -8.06
CA GLU A 19 -5.60 5.91 -6.97
C GLU A 19 -6.87 6.64 -6.51
N GLU A 20 -7.68 7.16 -7.45
CA GLU A 20 -8.96 7.82 -7.14
C GLU A 20 -9.94 6.88 -6.43
N ASN A 21 -10.03 5.63 -6.88
CA ASN A 21 -10.90 4.64 -6.24
C ASN A 21 -10.44 4.32 -4.82
N ARG A 22 -9.14 4.27 -4.58
CA ARG A 22 -8.57 4.04 -3.26
C ARG A 22 -8.79 5.21 -2.32
N GLN A 23 -8.62 6.43 -2.80
CA GLN A 23 -8.92 7.62 -2.00
C GLN A 23 -10.39 7.66 -1.58
N ARG A 24 -11.31 7.37 -2.50
CA ARG A 24 -12.74 7.26 -2.17
C ARG A 24 -13.01 6.17 -1.12
N GLN A 25 -12.32 5.04 -1.22
CA GLN A 25 -12.45 3.95 -0.26
C GLN A 25 -11.90 4.35 1.12
N LEU A 26 -10.77 5.05 1.16
CA LEU A 26 -10.16 5.57 2.37
C LEU A 26 -11.06 6.60 3.07
N GLU A 27 -11.65 7.54 2.30
CA GLU A 27 -12.64 8.49 2.81
C GLU A 27 -13.89 7.78 3.36
N SER A 28 -14.41 6.78 2.63
CA SER A 28 -15.55 5.99 3.07
C SER A 28 -15.28 5.24 4.37
N ASN A 29 -14.10 4.61 4.48
CA ASN A 29 -13.68 3.91 5.68
C ASN A 29 -13.53 4.89 6.86
N ALA A 30 -12.88 6.02 6.65
CA ALA A 30 -12.70 7.02 7.68
C ALA A 30 -14.05 7.58 8.18
N LEU A 31 -15.01 7.80 7.27
CA LEU A 31 -16.38 8.20 7.64
C LEU A 31 -17.11 7.13 8.44
N TYR A 32 -16.90 5.85 8.10
CA TYR A 32 -17.48 4.74 8.84
C TYR A 32 -16.95 4.72 10.28
N TYR A 33 -15.62 4.74 10.46
CA TYR A 33 -14.99 4.68 11.78
C TYR A 33 -15.20 5.95 12.60
N ALA A 34 -15.41 7.10 11.97
CA ALA A 34 -15.83 8.31 12.68
C ALA A 34 -17.22 8.17 13.35
N LYS A 35 -18.07 7.28 12.80
CA LYS A 35 -19.39 6.95 13.39
C LYS A 35 -19.32 5.74 14.34
N HIS A 36 -18.27 4.93 14.25
CA HIS A 36 -18.06 3.72 15.03
C HIS A 36 -16.69 3.74 15.71
N PRO A 37 -16.46 4.70 16.63
CA PRO A 37 -15.15 4.87 17.27
C PRO A 37 -14.72 3.65 18.09
N GLU A 38 -15.66 2.84 18.56
CA GLU A 38 -15.42 1.60 19.30
C GLU A 38 -14.73 0.51 18.45
N GLU A 39 -14.77 0.63 17.12
CA GLU A 39 -14.13 -0.34 16.21
C GLU A 39 -12.73 0.08 15.78
N ILE A 40 -12.30 1.31 16.09
CA ILE A 40 -10.99 1.85 15.63
C ILE A 40 -9.84 1.00 16.13
N ASP A 41 -9.82 0.59 17.38
CA ASP A 41 -8.71 -0.20 17.95
C ASP A 41 -8.57 -1.56 17.27
N ARG A 42 -9.71 -2.21 16.99
CA ARG A 42 -9.71 -3.46 16.23
C ARG A 42 -9.14 -3.27 14.83
N ARG A 43 -9.56 -2.20 14.14
CA ARG A 43 -9.08 -1.91 12.79
C ARG A 43 -7.59 -1.57 12.77
N LEU A 44 -7.09 -0.81 13.72
CA LEU A 44 -5.66 -0.53 13.85
C LEU A 44 -4.85 -1.82 14.03
N TRP A 45 -5.34 -2.74 14.84
CA TRP A 45 -4.70 -4.04 15.02
C TRP A 45 -4.71 -4.90 13.74
N GLU A 46 -5.77 -4.83 12.93
CA GLU A 46 -5.84 -5.49 11.61
C GLU A 46 -4.79 -4.89 10.66
N LEU A 47 -4.71 -3.55 10.59
CA LEU A 47 -3.74 -2.83 9.75
C LEU A 47 -2.28 -3.15 10.12
N ASP A 48 -1.97 -3.37 11.39
CA ASP A 48 -0.63 -3.75 11.84
C ASP A 48 -0.19 -5.14 11.35
N ARG A 49 -1.14 -5.98 10.96
CA ARG A 49 -0.93 -7.34 10.45
C ARG A 49 -1.19 -7.49 8.96
N GLU A 50 -1.68 -6.46 8.33
CA GLU A 50 -1.96 -6.45 6.90
C GLU A 50 -0.65 -6.58 6.12
N TRP A 51 -0.66 -7.45 5.12
CA TRP A 51 0.49 -7.61 4.24
C TRP A 51 0.42 -6.56 3.13
N ASP A 52 1.42 -5.70 3.10
CA ASP A 52 1.60 -4.72 2.04
C ASP A 52 2.33 -5.30 0.82
N VAL A 53 2.27 -4.57 -0.30
CA VAL A 53 2.92 -4.97 -1.56
C VAL A 53 4.42 -5.12 -1.38
N GLU A 54 5.04 -4.26 -0.58
CA GLU A 54 6.46 -4.23 -0.33
C GLU A 54 6.90 -5.52 0.38
N ARG A 55 6.23 -5.88 1.47
CA ARG A 55 6.51 -7.11 2.23
C ARG A 55 6.29 -8.37 1.42
N VAL A 56 5.21 -8.42 0.62
CA VAL A 56 4.96 -9.58 -0.25
C VAL A 56 6.06 -9.71 -1.29
N THR A 57 6.47 -8.60 -1.91
CA THR A 57 7.53 -8.56 -2.92
C THR A 57 8.87 -9.00 -2.32
N GLU A 58 9.23 -8.48 -1.16
CA GLU A 58 10.45 -8.85 -0.45
C GLU A 58 10.46 -10.33 -0.05
N ALA A 59 9.36 -10.82 0.49
CA ALA A 59 9.21 -12.21 0.89
C ALA A 59 9.33 -13.17 -0.31
N GLU A 60 8.67 -12.84 -1.43
CA GLU A 60 8.72 -13.64 -2.66
C GLU A 60 10.13 -13.73 -3.23
N PHE A 61 10.77 -12.57 -3.44
CA PHE A 61 12.12 -12.55 -3.99
C PHE A 61 13.14 -13.12 -3.03
N GLY A 62 13.02 -12.87 -1.73
CA GLY A 62 13.88 -13.44 -0.71
C GLY A 62 13.77 -14.97 -0.66
N LEU A 63 12.53 -15.48 -0.68
CA LEU A 63 12.30 -16.94 -0.71
C LEU A 63 12.80 -17.58 -2.01
N SER A 64 12.53 -16.94 -3.16
CA SER A 64 12.99 -17.41 -4.47
C SER A 64 14.51 -17.44 -4.55
N ALA A 65 15.20 -16.43 -4.02
CA ALA A 65 16.65 -16.39 -3.92
C ALA A 65 17.17 -17.51 -3.02
N LEU A 66 16.59 -17.71 -1.85
CA LEU A 66 16.98 -18.77 -0.92
C LEU A 66 16.82 -20.16 -1.54
N VAL A 67 15.68 -20.44 -2.17
CA VAL A 67 15.42 -21.69 -2.87
C VAL A 67 16.40 -21.87 -4.03
N GLY A 68 16.60 -20.85 -4.86
CA GLY A 68 17.53 -20.90 -5.99
C GLY A 68 18.96 -21.15 -5.57
N ILE A 69 19.44 -20.52 -4.50
CA ILE A 69 20.79 -20.75 -3.94
C ILE A 69 20.91 -22.17 -3.39
N SER A 70 19.92 -22.62 -2.60
CA SER A 70 19.91 -23.95 -2.00
C SER A 70 19.94 -25.07 -3.07
N LEU A 71 19.11 -24.93 -4.09
CA LEU A 71 19.09 -25.89 -5.22
C LEU A 71 20.31 -25.71 -6.13
N GLY A 72 20.94 -24.55 -6.14
CA GLY A 72 22.18 -24.25 -6.86
C GLY A 72 23.36 -25.11 -6.41
N LEU A 73 23.33 -25.60 -5.17
CA LEU A 73 24.33 -26.57 -4.67
C LEU A 73 24.28 -27.91 -5.43
N PHE A 74 23.15 -28.26 -5.99
CA PHE A 74 22.95 -29.49 -6.75
C PHE A 74 23.05 -29.27 -8.27
N SER A 75 22.70 -28.08 -8.75
CA SER A 75 22.74 -27.77 -10.18
C SER A 75 22.94 -26.28 -10.43
N ARG A 76 23.93 -25.93 -11.25
CA ARG A 76 24.28 -24.57 -11.64
C ARG A 76 23.11 -23.75 -12.24
N LYS A 77 22.15 -24.44 -12.87
CA LYS A 77 20.94 -23.78 -13.45
C LYS A 77 20.08 -23.12 -12.37
N TRP A 78 19.94 -23.73 -11.20
CA TRP A 78 19.18 -23.19 -10.09
C TRP A 78 19.87 -22.01 -9.41
N ALA A 79 21.22 -22.00 -9.39
CA ALA A 79 21.97 -20.85 -8.90
C ALA A 79 21.71 -19.58 -9.73
N LEU A 80 21.52 -19.72 -11.06
CA LEU A 80 21.15 -18.60 -11.92
C LEU A 80 19.76 -18.04 -11.59
N LEU A 81 18.80 -18.89 -11.22
CA LEU A 81 17.47 -18.45 -10.78
C LEU A 81 17.57 -17.64 -9.47
N GLY A 82 18.36 -18.13 -8.51
CA GLY A 82 18.61 -17.41 -7.26
C GLY A 82 19.27 -16.05 -7.48
N ALA A 83 20.27 -16.01 -8.37
CA ALA A 83 20.94 -14.75 -8.73
C ALA A 83 20.00 -13.76 -9.43
N LEU A 84 19.12 -14.25 -10.31
CA LEU A 84 18.11 -13.42 -10.97
C LEU A 84 17.10 -12.85 -9.95
N ALA A 85 16.58 -13.67 -9.04
CA ALA A 85 15.67 -13.22 -7.99
C ALA A 85 16.31 -12.18 -7.07
N ALA A 86 17.57 -12.40 -6.66
CA ALA A 86 18.32 -11.44 -5.87
C ALA A 86 18.57 -10.11 -6.63
N GLY A 87 18.86 -10.19 -7.92
CA GLY A 87 19.02 -9.02 -8.80
C GLY A 87 17.75 -8.21 -8.95
N LEU A 88 16.59 -8.88 -9.10
CA LEU A 88 15.29 -8.21 -9.16
C LEU A 88 14.93 -7.56 -7.83
N LEU A 89 15.24 -8.19 -6.70
CA LEU A 89 15.05 -7.58 -5.37
C LEU A 89 15.90 -6.32 -5.21
N ALA A 90 17.18 -6.40 -5.59
CA ALA A 90 18.06 -5.24 -5.56
C ALA A 90 17.57 -4.11 -6.48
N TYR A 91 17.11 -4.44 -7.69
CA TYR A 91 16.51 -3.49 -8.60
C TYR A 91 15.26 -2.81 -8.00
N HIS A 92 14.38 -3.60 -7.38
CA HIS A 92 13.20 -3.09 -6.69
C HIS A 92 13.59 -2.12 -5.56
N ALA A 93 14.55 -2.50 -4.73
CA ALA A 93 15.03 -1.66 -3.63
C ALA A 93 15.63 -0.33 -4.10
N LEU A 94 16.33 -0.32 -5.24
CA LEU A 94 16.96 0.89 -5.78
C LEU A 94 15.96 1.83 -6.48
N GLN A 95 14.94 1.28 -7.13
CA GLN A 95 14.01 2.08 -7.94
C GLN A 95 12.72 2.46 -7.19
N GLY A 96 12.41 1.80 -6.07
CA GLY A 96 11.17 2.02 -5.32
C GLY A 96 9.89 1.66 -6.11
N ARG A 97 10.02 1.16 -7.34
CA ARG A 97 8.91 0.74 -8.21
C ARG A 97 9.22 -0.61 -8.79
N SER A 98 8.24 -1.51 -8.74
CA SER A 98 8.34 -2.83 -9.35
C SER A 98 7.16 -3.07 -10.27
N PRO A 99 7.38 -3.57 -11.50
CA PRO A 99 6.28 -4.03 -12.34
C PRO A 99 5.45 -5.13 -11.67
N VAL A 100 6.07 -5.91 -10.77
CA VAL A 100 5.42 -6.95 -9.96
C VAL A 100 4.48 -6.32 -8.94
N GLY A 101 4.81 -5.17 -8.37
CA GLY A 101 3.95 -4.43 -7.44
C GLY A 101 2.58 -4.10 -8.04
N LEU A 102 2.51 -3.79 -9.34
CA LEU A 102 1.24 -3.56 -10.03
C LEU A 102 0.36 -4.82 -10.08
N ALA A 103 0.98 -6.00 -10.23
CA ALA A 103 0.25 -7.27 -10.21
C ALA A 103 -0.34 -7.52 -8.82
N TYR A 104 0.41 -7.28 -7.75
CA TYR A 104 -0.08 -7.41 -6.38
C TYR A 104 -1.19 -6.41 -6.05
N ARG A 105 -1.07 -5.16 -6.52
CA ARG A 105 -2.15 -4.17 -6.39
C ARG A 105 -3.44 -4.66 -7.05
N ARG A 106 -3.37 -5.32 -8.22
CA ARG A 106 -4.54 -5.93 -8.88
C ARG A 106 -5.10 -7.13 -8.10
N MET A 107 -4.28 -7.83 -7.34
CA MET A 107 -4.71 -8.92 -6.46
C MET A 107 -5.33 -8.40 -5.15
N GLY A 108 -5.34 -7.08 -4.92
CA GLY A 108 -5.95 -6.46 -3.76
C GLY A 108 -4.98 -6.08 -2.64
N PHE A 109 -3.69 -6.33 -2.81
CA PHE A 109 -2.69 -5.86 -1.83
C PHE A 109 -2.57 -4.35 -1.89
N ARG A 110 -2.42 -3.75 -0.70
CA ARG A 110 -2.24 -2.31 -0.53
C ARG A 110 -0.76 -1.99 -0.36
N THR A 111 -0.37 -0.78 -0.70
CA THR A 111 0.99 -0.30 -0.42
C THR A 111 1.12 0.07 1.06
N MET A 112 2.34 0.06 1.58
CA MET A 112 2.65 0.53 2.94
C MET A 112 2.08 1.93 3.19
N ASN A 113 2.25 2.84 2.23
CA ASN A 113 1.72 4.20 2.29
C ASN A 113 0.19 4.24 2.49
N GLU A 114 -0.55 3.41 1.77
CA GLU A 114 -2.01 3.36 1.85
C GLU A 114 -2.49 2.83 3.22
N ILE A 115 -1.77 1.84 3.75
CA ILE A 115 -2.02 1.30 5.09
C ILE A 115 -1.71 2.35 6.15
N ASP A 116 -0.60 3.05 6.02
CA ASP A 116 -0.20 4.10 6.95
C ASP A 116 -1.14 5.31 6.92
N GLN A 117 -1.62 5.71 5.75
CA GLN A 117 -2.62 6.78 5.64
C GLN A 117 -3.90 6.44 6.41
N GLU A 118 -4.44 5.22 6.22
CA GLU A 118 -5.62 4.78 6.99
C GLU A 118 -5.29 4.74 8.49
N ARG A 119 -4.14 4.19 8.87
CA ARG A 119 -3.68 4.13 10.26
C ARG A 119 -3.60 5.51 10.91
N PHE A 120 -2.99 6.48 10.23
CA PHE A 120 -2.88 7.85 10.75
C PHE A 120 -4.23 8.55 10.82
N ALA A 121 -5.10 8.35 9.82
CA ALA A 121 -6.46 8.89 9.85
C ALA A 121 -7.27 8.33 11.04
N LEU A 122 -7.18 7.02 11.30
CA LEU A 122 -7.85 6.38 12.44
C LEU A 122 -7.29 6.86 13.79
N LYS A 123 -5.98 7.00 13.91
CA LYS A 123 -5.34 7.56 15.11
C LYS A 123 -5.77 9.02 15.35
N ALA A 124 -5.89 9.80 14.28
CA ALA A 124 -6.38 11.17 14.39
C ALA A 124 -7.85 11.22 14.84
N LEU A 125 -8.70 10.32 14.31
CA LEU A 125 -10.10 10.19 14.72
C LEU A 125 -10.23 9.73 16.18
N ARG A 126 -9.35 8.87 16.65
CA ARG A 126 -9.28 8.41 18.04
C ARG A 126 -8.83 9.52 19.01
N GLY A 127 -8.17 10.57 18.50
CA GLY A 127 -7.67 11.68 19.29
C GLY A 127 -6.21 11.54 19.76
N ASP A 128 -5.44 10.59 19.20
CA ASP A 128 -4.02 10.38 19.56
C ASP A 128 -3.16 11.62 19.30
N PHE A 129 -3.63 12.55 18.46
CA PHE A 129 -2.97 13.79 18.08
C PHE A 129 -3.69 15.02 18.67
N GLY A 130 -4.10 14.96 19.94
CA GLY A 130 -4.95 15.96 20.59
C GLY A 130 -4.50 17.42 20.45
N ASP A 131 -3.19 17.65 20.27
CA ASP A 131 -2.62 18.99 20.10
C ASP A 131 -2.70 19.55 18.68
N LEU A 132 -3.22 18.77 17.70
CA LEU A 132 -3.31 19.22 16.30
C LEU A 132 -4.50 20.13 16.00
N GLY A 133 -5.11 20.74 17.03
CA GLY A 133 -6.18 21.73 16.88
C GLY A 133 -7.48 21.16 16.30
N MET A 134 -7.80 19.90 16.64
CA MET A 134 -9.05 19.25 16.24
C MET A 134 -10.23 19.58 17.19
N GLU A 135 -10.14 20.65 17.97
CA GLU A 135 -11.12 21.01 19.00
C GLU A 135 -12.42 21.66 18.48
N THR A 136 -12.66 21.70 17.21
CA THR A 136 -13.90 22.32 16.76
C THR A 136 -14.92 21.26 16.42
N GLU A 137 -16.09 21.36 17.03
CA GLU A 137 -17.31 20.60 16.85
C GLU A 137 -17.93 20.79 15.44
N THR A 138 -17.08 20.76 14.45
CA THR A 138 -17.42 20.93 13.05
C THR A 138 -17.80 19.58 12.46
N ASP A 139 -18.69 19.62 11.47
CA ASP A 139 -19.20 18.51 10.68
C ASP A 139 -18.24 17.31 10.57
N LEU A 140 -18.73 16.11 10.82
CA LEU A 140 -18.00 14.85 10.76
C LEU A 140 -17.15 14.71 9.49
N VAL A 141 -17.68 15.23 8.37
CA VAL A 141 -16.99 15.25 7.07
C VAL A 141 -15.72 16.11 7.12
N GLU A 142 -15.76 17.24 7.82
CA GLU A 142 -14.60 18.12 7.95
C GLU A 142 -13.52 17.51 8.85
N LYS A 143 -13.92 16.83 9.92
CA LYS A 143 -13.00 16.04 10.77
C LYS A 143 -12.31 14.95 9.99
N VAL A 144 -13.04 14.20 9.17
CA VAL A 144 -12.47 13.16 8.31
C VAL A 144 -11.51 13.74 7.28
N LYS A 145 -11.88 14.82 6.60
CA LYS A 145 -11.00 15.50 5.64
C LYS A 145 -9.72 16.02 6.30
N LYS A 146 -9.83 16.56 7.52
CA LYS A 146 -8.68 17.04 8.28
C LYS A 146 -7.77 15.88 8.73
N ALA A 147 -8.35 14.77 9.20
CA ALA A 147 -7.62 13.56 9.55
C ALA A 147 -6.87 12.97 8.35
N LEU A 148 -7.51 12.89 7.20
CA LEU A 148 -6.90 12.43 5.97
C LEU A 148 -5.76 13.34 5.50
N ARG A 149 -5.92 14.68 5.59
CA ARG A 149 -4.85 15.64 5.25
C ARG A 149 -3.65 15.55 6.21
N ALA A 150 -3.87 15.25 7.48
CA ALA A 150 -2.79 15.07 8.45
C ALA A 150 -2.01 13.75 8.24
N ALA A 151 -2.57 12.82 7.47
CA ALA A 151 -1.96 11.54 7.13
C ALA A 151 -1.07 11.59 5.87
N TYR A 152 -1.06 12.75 5.16
CA TYR A 152 -0.17 13.03 4.02
C TYR A 152 1.01 13.90 4.47
#